data_8a919642ccb301c7ca413e8fe6546da0
#
_entry.id   8a919642ccb301c7ca413e8fe6546da0
#
_cell.length_a   1.000
_cell.length_b   1.000
_cell.length_c   1.000
_cell.angle_alpha   90.00
_cell.angle_beta   90.00
_cell.angle_gamma   90.00
#
_symmetry.space_group_name_H-M   'P 1'
#
loop_
_entity.id
_entity.type
_entity.pdbx_description
1 polymer ?
#
loop_
_entity_poly.entity_id
_entity_poly.type
_entity_poly.pdbx_seq_one_letter_code
_entity_poly.pdbx_strand_id
1 'polypeptide(L)'
;MEVSEMSIKSWTDYFLDMAKTCSSRSNCLRAQVGAVIVGADKKIKATGYNGTPSKVESCYERGECYRIKNNIPSGTCYETCRSIHAEQNAIIQAGQDRCMGASMYIYGHNFICILCKRFIVQSGIKEVFLKKDDNSEIVRVSVEEIKRELEE
;
A
#
# COMPACT_ATOMS: atom_id res chain seq x y z
N MET A 1 -20.11 21.96 20.96
CA MET A 1 -19.06 22.45 20.03
C MET A 1 -19.70 23.43 19.06
N GLU A 2 -19.13 24.57 18.92
CA GLU A 2 -19.58 25.52 17.90
C GLU A 2 -19.13 25.07 16.53
N VAL A 3 -19.92 25.42 15.48
CA VAL A 3 -19.62 25.03 14.10
C VAL A 3 -18.24 25.53 13.66
N SER A 4 -17.81 26.72 14.14
CA SER A 4 -16.48 27.29 13.84
C SER A 4 -15.30 26.48 14.40
N GLU A 5 -15.56 25.61 15.38
CA GLU A 5 -14.54 24.74 15.98
C GLU A 5 -14.48 23.36 15.30
N MET A 6 -15.44 23.05 14.44
CA MET A 6 -15.45 21.78 13.70
C MET A 6 -14.43 21.85 12.57
N SER A 7 -13.64 20.79 12.45
CA SER A 7 -12.75 20.58 11.31
C SER A 7 -13.08 19.24 10.66
N ILE A 8 -13.13 19.24 9.34
CA ILE A 8 -13.30 18.02 8.56
C ILE A 8 -11.91 17.58 8.09
N LYS A 9 -11.58 16.32 8.34
CA LYS A 9 -10.33 15.73 7.89
C LYS A 9 -10.21 15.83 6.36
N SER A 10 -9.02 16.16 5.86
CA SER A 10 -8.78 16.18 4.40
C SER A 10 -9.00 14.77 3.82
N TRP A 11 -9.32 14.71 2.53
CA TRP A 11 -9.46 13.43 1.84
C TRP A 11 -8.18 12.59 1.94
N THR A 12 -7.01 13.22 1.80
CA THR A 12 -5.73 12.52 1.88
C THR A 12 -5.51 11.90 3.25
N ASP A 13 -5.73 12.66 4.32
CA ASP A 13 -5.59 12.14 5.69
C ASP A 13 -6.63 11.06 5.99
N TYR A 14 -7.86 11.25 5.54
CA TYR A 14 -8.95 10.28 5.72
C TYR A 14 -8.60 8.93 5.10
N PHE A 15 -8.15 8.92 3.84
CA PHE A 15 -7.81 7.68 3.15
C PHE A 15 -6.51 7.05 3.67
N LEU A 16 -5.55 7.86 4.13
CA LEU A 16 -4.35 7.34 4.76
C LEU A 16 -4.65 6.72 6.13
N ASP A 17 -5.60 7.29 6.88
CA ASP A 17 -6.07 6.69 8.13
C ASP A 17 -6.75 5.34 7.89
N MET A 18 -7.50 5.22 6.80
CA MET A 18 -8.09 3.94 6.39
C MET A 18 -7.02 2.93 6.01
N ALA A 19 -5.99 3.35 5.28
CA ALA A 19 -4.84 2.50 4.95
C ALA A 19 -4.12 2.03 6.22
N LYS A 20 -3.99 2.90 7.22
CA LYS A 20 -3.43 2.54 8.52
C LYS A 20 -4.26 1.43 9.19
N THR A 21 -5.58 1.57 9.19
CA THR A 21 -6.46 0.52 9.73
C THR A 21 -6.27 -0.79 8.98
N CYS A 22 -6.18 -0.75 7.65
CA CYS A 22 -5.90 -1.95 6.85
C CYS A 22 -4.57 -2.59 7.25
N SER A 23 -3.53 -1.79 7.52
CA SER A 23 -2.22 -2.29 7.91
C SER A 23 -2.25 -3.11 9.20
N SER A 24 -3.21 -2.83 10.08
CA SER A 24 -3.35 -3.53 11.36
C SER A 24 -3.72 -5.02 11.20
N ARG A 25 -4.15 -5.44 10.03
CA ARG A 25 -4.46 -6.84 9.73
C ARG A 25 -3.28 -7.59 9.10
N SER A 26 -2.17 -6.91 8.82
CA SER A 26 -0.99 -7.57 8.26
C SER A 26 -0.45 -8.64 9.20
N ASN A 27 -0.10 -9.79 8.65
CA ASN A 27 0.56 -10.88 9.38
C ASN A 27 2.05 -10.99 9.03
N CYS A 28 2.64 -9.95 8.45
CA CYS A 28 4.07 -9.86 8.21
C CYS A 28 4.80 -9.45 9.49
N LEU A 29 5.90 -10.13 9.80
CA LEU A 29 6.70 -9.84 10.99
C LEU A 29 7.65 -8.66 10.80
N ARG A 30 7.90 -8.25 9.55
CA ARG A 30 8.89 -7.21 9.24
C ARG A 30 8.26 -5.83 9.07
N ALA A 31 7.13 -5.74 8.37
CA ALA A 31 6.45 -4.48 8.11
C ALA A 31 4.95 -4.72 7.98
N GLN A 32 4.16 -3.84 8.56
CA GLN A 32 2.70 -3.86 8.41
C GLN A 32 2.31 -2.72 7.49
N VAL A 33 1.78 -3.07 6.32
CA VAL A 33 1.43 -2.12 5.27
C VAL A 33 -0.04 -2.27 4.90
N GLY A 34 -0.71 -1.15 4.71
CA GLY A 34 -2.08 -1.11 4.22
C GLY A 34 -2.18 -0.24 2.97
N ALA A 35 -3.08 -0.60 2.08
CA ALA A 35 -3.33 0.14 0.86
C ALA A 35 -4.83 0.31 0.62
N VAL A 36 -5.23 1.47 0.12
CA VAL A 36 -6.62 1.79 -0.22
C VAL A 36 -6.65 2.39 -1.62
N ILE A 37 -7.48 1.84 -2.49
CA ILE A 37 -7.68 2.37 -3.84
C ILE A 37 -8.98 3.18 -3.85
N VAL A 38 -8.89 4.42 -4.30
CA VAL A 38 -10.00 5.39 -4.29
C VAL A 38 -10.19 5.93 -5.71
N GLY A 39 -11.44 5.86 -6.19
CA GLY A 39 -11.79 6.38 -7.50
C GLY A 39 -11.81 7.91 -7.55
N ALA A 40 -11.92 8.45 -8.76
CA ALA A 40 -12.07 9.90 -8.99
C ALA A 40 -13.32 10.46 -8.28
N ASP A 41 -14.32 9.63 -8.04
CA ASP A 41 -15.54 9.97 -7.31
C ASP A 41 -15.38 9.98 -5.78
N LYS A 42 -14.15 9.81 -5.27
CA LYS A 42 -13.84 9.74 -3.84
C LYS A 42 -14.45 8.52 -3.12
N LYS A 43 -14.78 7.49 -3.87
CA LYS A 43 -15.28 6.24 -3.29
C LYS A 43 -14.19 5.19 -3.26
N ILE A 44 -14.14 4.46 -2.15
CA ILE A 44 -13.18 3.36 -1.98
C ILE A 44 -13.57 2.22 -2.90
N LYS A 45 -12.62 1.77 -3.71
CA LYS A 45 -12.80 0.66 -4.66
C LYS A 45 -12.27 -0.66 -4.11
N ALA A 46 -11.19 -0.60 -3.34
CA ALA A 46 -10.58 -1.79 -2.75
C ALA A 46 -9.66 -1.41 -1.61
N THR A 47 -9.37 -2.38 -0.77
CA THR A 47 -8.38 -2.28 0.30
C THR A 47 -7.42 -3.46 0.20
N GLY A 48 -6.26 -3.34 0.83
CA GLY A 48 -5.32 -4.44 0.91
C GLY A 48 -4.37 -4.26 2.09
N TYR A 49 -3.85 -5.36 2.57
CA TYR A 49 -2.75 -5.40 3.53
C TYR A 49 -1.78 -6.50 3.11
N ASN A 50 -0.53 -6.40 3.55
CA ASN A 50 0.47 -7.39 3.17
C ASN A 50 0.35 -8.66 4.03
N GLY A 51 0.54 -9.81 3.39
CA GLY A 51 0.46 -11.11 4.04
C GLY A 51 0.61 -12.23 3.05
N THR A 52 0.81 -13.44 3.55
CA THR A 52 0.89 -14.63 2.69
C THR A 52 -0.45 -14.88 1.98
N PRO A 53 -0.42 -15.54 0.82
CA PRO A 53 -1.65 -15.89 0.11
C PRO A 53 -2.63 -16.66 0.99
N SER A 54 -3.91 -16.53 0.68
CA SER A 54 -4.97 -17.23 1.42
C SER A 54 -4.68 -18.73 1.55
N LYS A 55 -4.89 -19.26 2.74
CA LYS A 55 -4.67 -20.68 3.07
C LYS A 55 -3.19 -21.12 3.07
N VAL A 56 -2.26 -20.19 2.93
CA VAL A 56 -0.82 -20.43 3.12
C VAL A 56 -0.45 -19.98 4.52
N GLU A 57 0.36 -20.76 5.23
CA GLU A 57 0.82 -20.41 6.57
C GLU A 57 1.49 -19.04 6.56
N SER A 58 1.04 -18.15 7.44
CA SER A 58 1.61 -16.81 7.55
C SER A 58 2.96 -16.82 8.27
N CYS A 59 3.73 -15.76 8.06
CA CYS A 59 4.98 -15.57 8.83
C CYS A 59 4.68 -15.41 10.32
N TYR A 60 3.55 -14.79 10.67
CA TYR A 60 3.10 -14.67 12.05
C TYR A 60 2.86 -16.04 12.69
N GLU A 61 2.14 -16.93 12.00
CA GLU A 61 1.88 -18.30 12.48
C GLU A 61 3.17 -19.12 12.59
N ARG A 62 4.06 -18.99 11.59
CA ARG A 62 5.36 -19.66 11.58
C ARG A 62 6.31 -19.14 12.66
N GLY A 63 6.15 -17.86 13.04
CA GLY A 63 7.01 -17.22 14.03
C GLY A 63 8.36 -16.78 13.50
N GLU A 64 8.57 -16.80 12.18
CA GLU A 64 9.82 -16.34 11.56
C GLU A 64 9.61 -15.72 10.18
N CYS A 65 10.50 -14.81 9.82
CA CYS A 65 10.60 -14.23 8.51
C CYS A 65 11.93 -14.66 7.88
N TYR A 66 11.87 -15.31 6.72
CA TYR A 66 13.04 -15.77 6.00
C TYR A 66 14.04 -14.61 5.74
N ARG A 67 13.52 -13.45 5.33
CA ARG A 67 14.35 -12.28 4.99
C ARG A 67 15.04 -11.70 6.23
N ILE A 68 14.36 -11.64 7.37
CA ILE A 68 14.98 -11.21 8.63
C ILE A 68 16.02 -12.24 9.08
N LYS A 69 15.67 -13.51 9.06
CA LYS A 69 16.55 -14.62 9.49
C LYS A 69 17.85 -14.67 8.69
N ASN A 70 17.78 -14.34 7.40
CA ASN A 70 18.95 -14.37 6.50
C ASN A 70 19.56 -12.99 6.24
N ASN A 71 19.23 -12.00 7.06
CA ASN A 71 19.78 -10.63 7.00
C ASN A 71 19.63 -9.96 5.63
N ILE A 72 18.52 -10.21 4.94
CA ILE A 72 18.23 -9.60 3.63
C ILE A 72 17.82 -8.15 3.84
N PRO A 73 18.50 -7.18 3.21
CA PRO A 73 18.16 -5.77 3.35
C PRO A 73 16.71 -5.46 2.89
N SER A 74 16.07 -4.51 3.57
CA SER A 74 14.75 -4.02 3.18
C SER A 74 14.77 -3.54 1.74
N GLY A 75 13.69 -3.81 1.01
CA GLY A 75 13.55 -3.38 -0.39
C GLY A 75 14.25 -4.28 -1.41
N THR A 76 14.84 -5.39 -0.98
CA THR A 76 15.58 -6.30 -1.86
C THR A 76 15.12 -7.74 -1.74
N CYS A 77 15.40 -8.54 -2.78
CA CYS A 77 15.19 -9.99 -2.80
C CYS A 77 13.78 -10.41 -2.42
N TYR A 78 12.78 -9.72 -2.96
CA TYR A 78 11.36 -10.03 -2.68
C TYR A 78 10.93 -11.41 -3.15
N GLU A 79 11.67 -12.04 -4.07
CA GLU A 79 11.43 -13.41 -4.50
C GLU A 79 11.55 -14.43 -3.35
N THR A 80 12.23 -14.06 -2.29
CA THR A 80 12.37 -14.89 -1.08
C THR A 80 11.25 -14.65 -0.06
N CYS A 81 10.40 -13.65 -0.30
CA CYS A 81 9.29 -13.30 0.59
C CYS A 81 8.03 -14.02 0.14
N ARG A 82 7.32 -14.67 1.09
CA ARG A 82 6.06 -15.37 0.80
C ARG A 82 4.85 -14.44 0.79
N SER A 83 5.02 -13.22 1.25
CA SER A 83 3.91 -12.27 1.34
C SER A 83 3.58 -11.62 0.01
N ILE A 84 2.29 -11.43 -0.22
CA ILE A 84 1.79 -10.53 -1.25
C ILE A 84 1.79 -9.12 -0.63
N HIS A 85 2.20 -8.13 -1.39
CA HIS A 85 2.23 -6.74 -0.92
C HIS A 85 0.82 -6.16 -0.80
N ALA A 86 0.65 -5.17 0.07
CA ALA A 86 -0.64 -4.50 0.27
C ALA A 86 -1.18 -3.91 -1.03
N GLU A 87 -0.31 -3.28 -1.82
CA GLU A 87 -0.65 -2.70 -3.12
C GLU A 87 -1.17 -3.76 -4.09
N GLN A 88 -0.50 -4.91 -4.14
CA GLN A 88 -0.89 -6.03 -5.00
C GLN A 88 -2.26 -6.58 -4.59
N ASN A 89 -2.47 -6.78 -3.30
CA ASN A 89 -3.76 -7.27 -2.78
C ASN A 89 -4.91 -6.30 -3.10
N ALA A 90 -4.67 -5.00 -2.95
CA ALA A 90 -5.68 -4.00 -3.29
C ALA A 90 -6.01 -4.02 -4.78
N ILE A 91 -5.00 -4.14 -5.65
CA ILE A 91 -5.20 -4.22 -7.11
C ILE A 91 -5.96 -5.49 -7.49
N ILE A 92 -5.62 -6.63 -6.90
CA ILE A 92 -6.33 -7.90 -7.14
C ILE A 92 -7.81 -7.74 -6.76
N GLN A 93 -8.09 -7.16 -5.61
CA GLN A 93 -9.46 -6.96 -5.15
C GLN A 93 -10.25 -6.00 -6.05
N ALA A 94 -9.62 -4.90 -6.46
CA ALA A 94 -10.28 -3.89 -7.31
C ALA A 94 -10.52 -4.40 -8.73
N GLY A 95 -9.54 -5.09 -9.30
CA GLY A 95 -9.51 -5.38 -10.72
C GLY A 95 -9.13 -4.14 -11.53
N GLN A 96 -8.70 -4.31 -12.77
CA GLN A 96 -8.21 -3.22 -13.61
C GLN A 96 -9.26 -2.11 -13.80
N ASP A 97 -10.51 -2.47 -14.05
CA ASP A 97 -11.56 -1.49 -14.31
C ASP A 97 -11.71 -0.47 -13.19
N ARG A 98 -11.62 -0.91 -11.93
CA ARG A 98 -11.75 -0.02 -10.78
C ARG A 98 -10.47 0.73 -10.46
N CYS A 99 -9.33 0.25 -10.94
CA CYS A 99 -8.04 0.92 -10.78
C CYS A 99 -7.84 2.07 -11.77
N MET A 100 -8.49 2.00 -12.93
CA MET A 100 -8.32 3.01 -13.99
C MET A 100 -8.66 4.42 -13.50
N GLY A 101 -7.65 5.30 -13.53
CA GLY A 101 -7.81 6.69 -13.07
C GLY A 101 -7.95 6.87 -11.57
N ALA A 102 -7.77 5.81 -10.79
CA ALA A 102 -7.88 5.86 -9.34
C ALA A 102 -6.59 6.37 -8.68
N SER A 103 -6.71 6.72 -7.40
CA SER A 103 -5.58 7.04 -6.54
C SER A 103 -5.37 5.90 -5.54
N MET A 104 -4.12 5.65 -5.16
CA MET A 104 -3.78 4.66 -4.14
C MET A 104 -3.19 5.36 -2.92
N TYR A 105 -3.62 4.94 -1.73
CA TYR A 105 -3.13 5.47 -0.46
C TYR A 105 -2.47 4.33 0.31
N ILE A 106 -1.20 4.51 0.69
CA ILE A 106 -0.38 3.48 1.34
C ILE A 106 0.10 3.98 2.70
N TYR A 107 -0.13 3.18 3.73
CA TYR A 107 0.41 3.42 5.06
C TYR A 107 1.37 2.29 5.45
N GLY A 108 2.52 2.64 6.02
CA GLY A 108 3.53 1.70 6.48
C GLY A 108 4.83 1.75 5.71
N HIS A 109 4.84 2.41 4.55
CA HIS A 109 6.03 2.64 3.72
C HIS A 109 6.09 4.07 3.21
N ASN A 110 7.29 4.51 2.86
CA ASN A 110 7.52 5.78 2.16
C ASN A 110 8.12 5.56 0.76
N PHE A 111 8.11 4.33 0.26
CA PHE A 111 8.58 3.98 -1.08
C PHE A 111 7.69 2.91 -1.69
N ILE A 112 7.76 2.78 -3.01
CA ILE A 112 7.04 1.75 -3.77
C ILE A 112 8.08 0.79 -4.32
N CYS A 113 7.94 -0.53 -4.06
CA CYS A 113 8.88 -1.51 -4.58
C CYS A 113 8.71 -1.65 -6.10
N ILE A 114 9.76 -2.13 -6.77
CA ILE A 114 9.78 -2.26 -8.24
C ILE A 114 8.63 -3.15 -8.76
N LEU A 115 8.27 -4.19 -8.03
CA LEU A 115 7.18 -5.07 -8.41
C LEU A 115 5.84 -4.33 -8.39
N CYS A 116 5.59 -3.59 -7.32
CA CYS A 116 4.36 -2.82 -7.18
C CYS A 116 4.28 -1.67 -8.19
N LYS A 117 5.41 -1.04 -8.53
CA LYS A 117 5.46 0.00 -9.58
C LYS A 117 4.90 -0.51 -10.90
N ARG A 118 5.31 -1.71 -11.31
CA ARG A 118 4.83 -2.33 -12.55
C ARG A 118 3.33 -2.57 -12.51
N PHE A 119 2.82 -3.10 -11.41
CA PHE A 119 1.39 -3.35 -11.24
C PHE A 119 0.57 -2.05 -11.21
N ILE A 120 1.07 -1.02 -10.54
CA ILE A 120 0.40 0.29 -10.46
C ILE A 120 0.26 0.90 -11.85
N VAL A 121 1.32 0.91 -12.64
CA VAL A 121 1.29 1.45 -14.00
C VAL A 121 0.32 0.63 -14.87
N GLN A 122 0.43 -0.68 -14.85
CA GLN A 122 -0.40 -1.56 -15.69
C GLN A 122 -1.88 -1.46 -15.34
N SER A 123 -2.20 -1.26 -14.06
CA SER A 123 -3.60 -1.18 -13.60
C SER A 123 -4.28 0.15 -13.94
N GLY A 124 -3.53 1.18 -14.32
CA GLY A 124 -4.07 2.50 -14.66
C GLY A 124 -4.28 3.45 -13.48
N ILE A 125 -3.70 3.15 -12.33
CA ILE A 125 -3.70 4.07 -11.18
C ILE A 125 -2.89 5.31 -11.56
N LYS A 126 -3.41 6.52 -11.24
CA LYS A 126 -2.80 7.77 -11.68
C LYS A 126 -1.81 8.38 -10.69
N GLU A 127 -1.94 8.08 -9.41
CA GLU A 127 -1.10 8.66 -8.36
C GLU A 127 -1.12 7.79 -7.10
N VAL A 128 -0.08 7.91 -6.30
CA VAL A 128 0.08 7.19 -5.04
C VAL A 128 0.45 8.17 -3.94
N PHE A 129 -0.21 8.06 -2.79
CA PHE A 129 0.12 8.80 -1.58
C PHE A 129 0.66 7.81 -0.56
N LEU A 130 1.81 8.15 0.05
CA LEU A 130 2.47 7.27 1.02
C LEU A 130 2.71 8.00 2.33
N LYS A 131 2.53 7.27 3.42
CA LYS A 131 2.88 7.73 4.76
C LYS A 131 3.47 6.56 5.53
N LYS A 132 4.72 6.70 5.94
CA LYS A 132 5.44 5.61 6.60
C LYS A 132 4.91 5.31 8.01
N ASP A 133 4.66 6.35 8.78
CA ASP A 133 4.15 6.27 10.15
C ASP A 133 3.43 7.57 10.52
N ASP A 134 2.89 7.65 11.73
CA ASP A 134 2.11 8.81 12.18
C ASP A 134 2.91 10.12 12.23
N ASN A 135 4.24 10.03 12.34
CA ASN A 135 5.14 11.19 12.45
C ASN A 135 5.81 11.56 11.13
N SER A 136 5.55 10.80 10.07
CA SER A 136 6.18 11.00 8.77
C SER A 136 5.38 11.95 7.89
N GLU A 137 6.07 12.64 6.99
CA GLU A 137 5.43 13.46 5.97
C GLU A 137 4.75 12.56 4.92
N ILE A 138 3.72 13.11 4.27
CA ILE A 138 3.04 12.44 3.17
C ILE A 138 3.86 12.67 1.89
N VAL A 139 4.13 11.57 1.19
CA VAL A 139 4.83 11.59 -0.11
C VAL A 139 3.81 11.29 -1.20
N ARG A 140 3.73 12.16 -2.21
CA ARG A 140 2.91 11.94 -3.39
C ARG A 140 3.79 11.60 -4.58
N VAL A 141 3.44 10.52 -5.29
CA VAL A 141 4.15 10.08 -6.50
C VAL A 141 3.13 9.97 -7.63
N SER A 142 3.37 10.66 -8.74
CA SER A 142 2.52 10.53 -9.92
C SER A 142 2.89 9.28 -10.73
N VAL A 143 1.94 8.76 -11.48
CA VAL A 143 2.21 7.62 -12.37
C VAL A 143 3.26 7.97 -13.43
N GLU A 144 3.34 9.23 -13.84
CA GLU A 144 4.34 9.68 -14.82
C GLU A 144 5.75 9.57 -14.25
N GLU A 145 5.94 9.88 -12.97
CA GLU A 145 7.23 9.67 -12.30
C GLU A 145 7.59 8.19 -12.25
N ILE A 146 6.63 7.32 -11.91
CA ILE A 146 6.85 5.88 -11.86
C ILE A 146 7.24 5.34 -13.25
N LYS A 147 6.55 5.78 -14.29
CA LYS A 147 6.87 5.37 -15.67
C LYS A 147 8.30 5.74 -16.05
N ARG A 148 8.74 6.97 -15.73
CA ARG A 148 10.11 7.39 -15.99
C ARG A 148 11.14 6.49 -15.31
N GLU A 149 10.89 6.16 -14.04
CA GLU A 149 11.77 5.25 -13.29
C GLU A 149 11.84 3.86 -13.91
N LEU A 150 10.74 3.36 -14.47
CA LEU A 150 10.70 2.05 -15.13
C LEU A 150 11.41 2.04 -16.49
N GLU A 151 11.58 3.19 -17.12
CA GLU A 151 12.22 3.34 -18.44
C GLU A 151 13.74 3.55 -18.34
N GLU A 152 14.27 3.80 -17.14
CA GLU A 152 15.71 4.01 -16.93
C GLU A 152 16.56 2.73 -16.92
#